data_f85d3d9ff6f9913fcce2d2a8ebe5b7a9
#
_entry.id   f85d3d9ff6f9913fcce2d2a8ebe5b7a9
#
_cell.length_a   1.000
_cell.length_b   1.000
_cell.length_c   1.000
_cell.angle_alpha   90.00
_cell.angle_beta   90.00
_cell.angle_gamma   90.00
#
_symmetry.space_group_name_H-M   'P 1'
#
loop_
_entity.id
_entity.type
_entity.pdbx_description
1 polymer ?
#
loop_
_entity_poly.entity_id
_entity_poly.type
_entity_poly.pdbx_seq_one_letter_code
_entity_poly.pdbx_strand_id
1 'polypeptide(L)'
;MLCIKKMSFSNSNAQHTGGGGGAAASVASSDSYSGSGSGASGSGSGSDNVLVIKTVQIAPVRTLMCALKEILIETNITFQKDGIRIINMDKSHTMLAHMFLEAVNFELYECALDKIIIGVNMFHLFKLINSIDNDDTLTIYIEKKDYNDGVVSYLGLKFENGDIKQCKTQKLRLIEPDPEDLVEPQVAFSSVINLPSCDFQKIIRDLSCISEKLEIKSVGNELIFRCSGQFATAEVRRVESDGSMEFLHKKDSGKIIQGEFSLKNLGYFIKCTNLCNQIEMYLDNDMPLVVKYYVASLGTIKLCLSPLPSS
;
A
#
# COMPACT_ATOMS: atom_id res chain seq x y z
N MET A 1 -8.85 -19.33 -4.60
CA MET A 1 -7.91 -19.56 -3.48
C MET A 1 -6.49 -19.92 -3.93
N LEU A 2 -6.33 -20.76 -4.96
CA LEU A 2 -4.98 -21.13 -5.45
C LEU A 2 -4.23 -20.01 -6.19
N CYS A 3 -4.93 -19.04 -6.80
CA CYS A 3 -4.32 -18.08 -7.70
C CYS A 3 -3.47 -17.00 -6.97
N ILE A 4 -4.00 -16.40 -5.90
CA ILE A 4 -3.23 -15.41 -5.11
C ILE A 4 -2.10 -16.10 -4.33
N LYS A 5 -2.33 -17.30 -3.77
CA LYS A 5 -1.27 -18.10 -3.15
C LYS A 5 -0.16 -18.52 -4.12
N LYS A 6 -0.48 -18.82 -5.40
CA LYS A 6 0.55 -19.08 -6.43
C LYS A 6 1.41 -17.85 -6.73
N MET A 7 0.90 -16.65 -6.55
CA MET A 7 1.67 -15.42 -6.73
C MET A 7 2.68 -15.18 -5.59
N SER A 8 2.45 -15.72 -4.38
CA SER A 8 3.30 -15.47 -3.19
C SER A 8 4.46 -16.48 -2.99
N PHE A 9 4.53 -17.58 -3.74
CA PHE A 9 5.47 -18.68 -3.45
C PHE A 9 6.58 -18.94 -4.48
N SER A 10 6.85 -18.05 -5.43
CA SER A 10 7.87 -18.30 -6.46
C SER A 10 9.24 -17.67 -6.21
N ASN A 11 9.72 -17.56 -4.96
CA ASN A 11 11.12 -17.20 -4.70
C ASN A 11 11.66 -17.80 -3.37
N SER A 12 11.76 -19.12 -3.33
CA SER A 12 12.64 -19.79 -2.37
C SER A 12 13.42 -20.88 -3.09
N ASN A 13 14.47 -20.50 -3.83
CA ASN A 13 15.67 -21.31 -4.11
C ASN A 13 16.63 -20.52 -5.01
N ALA A 14 17.54 -19.79 -4.42
CA ALA A 14 18.85 -19.52 -5.01
C ALA A 14 19.88 -19.75 -3.93
N GLN A 15 20.48 -20.95 -3.98
CA GLN A 15 21.58 -21.36 -3.12
C GLN A 15 22.84 -20.53 -3.43
N HIS A 16 23.47 -20.08 -2.36
CA HIS A 16 24.84 -19.61 -2.34
C HIS A 16 25.81 -20.74 -2.70
N THR A 17 26.68 -20.47 -3.66
CA THR A 17 28.00 -21.11 -3.77
C THR A 17 29.06 -20.03 -3.76
N GLY A 18 30.02 -20.26 -2.88
CA GLY A 18 31.06 -19.36 -2.45
C GLY A 18 32.32 -19.33 -3.29
N GLY A 19 33.29 -18.61 -2.81
CA GLY A 19 34.73 -18.54 -3.18
C GLY A 19 35.13 -17.08 -3.26
N GLY A 20 35.96 -16.52 -2.46
CA GLY A 20 37.20 -16.90 -1.95
C GLY A 20 38.24 -15.84 -2.35
N GLY A 21 38.85 -15.22 -1.34
CA GLY A 21 40.26 -14.87 -1.42
C GLY A 21 40.63 -13.41 -1.68
N GLY A 22 41.41 -12.86 -0.74
CA GLY A 22 42.48 -11.93 -1.07
C GLY A 22 42.65 -10.73 -0.15
N ALA A 23 43.51 -10.90 0.84
CA ALA A 23 44.00 -9.87 1.73
C ALA A 23 45.03 -8.93 1.02
N ALA A 24 45.12 -7.70 1.50
CA ALA A 24 46.43 -7.09 1.80
C ALA A 24 46.26 -5.70 2.45
N ALA A 25 47.08 -5.55 3.45
CA ALA A 25 47.29 -4.49 4.40
C ALA A 25 48.09 -3.30 3.84
N SER A 26 48.04 -2.20 4.51
CA SER A 26 49.13 -1.43 5.17
C SER A 26 48.91 0.07 5.05
N VAL A 27 48.97 0.69 6.14
CA VAL A 27 49.93 1.49 6.91
C VAL A 27 49.67 2.99 6.89
N ALA A 28 49.41 3.48 8.07
CA ALA A 28 49.64 4.70 8.80
C ALA A 28 50.35 5.88 8.15
N SER A 29 49.87 7.11 8.47
CA SER A 29 50.72 8.07 9.22
C SER A 29 49.89 9.28 9.71
N SER A 30 50.18 9.62 10.91
CA SER A 30 49.87 10.77 11.76
C SER A 30 50.16 12.12 11.12
N ASP A 31 49.30 13.15 11.44
CA ASP A 31 49.85 14.43 11.95
C ASP A 31 48.74 15.22 12.68
N SER A 32 49.15 15.68 13.84
CA SER A 32 48.45 16.49 14.80
C SER A 32 48.41 17.97 14.40
N TYR A 33 47.26 18.64 14.52
CA TYR A 33 47.21 20.08 14.77
C TYR A 33 46.16 20.43 15.83
N SER A 34 46.66 20.99 16.90
CA SER A 34 45.92 21.61 17.99
C SER A 34 45.35 22.97 17.52
N GLY A 35 44.05 23.17 17.69
CA GLY A 35 43.39 24.48 17.55
C GLY A 35 42.27 24.57 18.58
N SER A 36 42.54 25.30 19.67
CA SER A 36 41.56 25.70 20.67
C SER A 36 40.52 26.66 20.11
N GLY A 37 39.26 26.29 20.16
CA GLY A 37 38.10 27.12 19.84
C GLY A 37 36.92 26.78 20.71
N SER A 38 36.56 27.75 21.56
CA SER A 38 35.53 27.75 22.59
C SER A 38 34.15 27.30 22.14
N GLY A 39 33.56 26.45 22.93
CA GLY A 39 32.19 26.29 23.36
C GLY A 39 31.01 26.67 22.44
N ALA A 40 30.41 25.68 21.88
CA ALA A 40 28.96 25.58 21.74
C ALA A 40 28.58 24.17 22.13
N SER A 41 27.98 24.02 23.28
CA SER A 41 27.37 22.77 23.76
C SER A 41 26.18 22.47 22.89
N GLY A 42 26.43 21.79 21.77
CA GLY A 42 25.42 21.05 21.03
C GLY A 42 25.10 19.81 21.83
N SER A 43 24.05 19.84 22.64
CA SER A 43 23.43 18.64 23.20
C SER A 43 22.99 17.74 22.04
N GLY A 44 23.81 16.75 21.76
CA GLY A 44 23.38 15.62 20.94
C GLY A 44 22.24 14.89 21.67
N SER A 45 21.00 15.37 21.46
CA SER A 45 19.81 14.65 21.88
C SER A 45 19.71 13.44 20.96
N GLY A 46 20.28 12.32 21.37
CA GLY A 46 19.94 11.03 20.78
C GLY A 46 18.42 10.93 20.85
N SER A 47 17.76 10.90 19.68
CA SER A 47 16.33 10.79 19.58
C SER A 47 15.83 9.66 20.48
N ASP A 48 14.93 9.95 21.42
CA ASP A 48 14.31 8.96 22.29
C ASP A 48 13.39 7.99 21.52
N ASN A 49 13.32 8.15 20.21
CA ASN A 49 12.49 7.36 19.32
C ASN A 49 13.33 6.44 18.44
N VAL A 50 12.78 5.25 18.12
CA VAL A 50 13.31 4.34 17.11
C VAL A 50 12.68 4.56 15.74
N LEU A 51 11.51 5.21 15.70
CA LEU A 51 10.80 5.61 14.49
C LEU A 51 10.19 6.99 14.67
N VAL A 52 10.35 7.86 13.68
CA VAL A 52 9.64 9.15 13.58
C VAL A 52 9.26 9.39 12.13
N ILE A 53 7.97 9.61 11.86
CA ILE A 53 7.44 9.90 10.53
C ILE A 53 6.51 11.09 10.66
N LYS A 54 6.70 12.13 9.84
CA LYS A 54 5.89 13.35 9.86
C LYS A 54 5.26 13.60 8.49
N THR A 55 3.98 13.94 8.47
CA THR A 55 3.28 14.35 7.25
C THR A 55 2.21 15.40 7.50
N VAL A 56 2.02 16.26 6.53
CA VAL A 56 0.91 17.23 6.44
C VAL A 56 -0.21 16.71 5.52
N GLN A 57 -0.01 15.57 4.87
CA GLN A 57 -0.97 14.98 3.91
C GLN A 57 -2.05 14.16 4.63
N ILE A 58 -2.83 14.81 5.48
CA ILE A 58 -3.82 14.15 6.35
C ILE A 58 -4.98 13.55 5.56
N ALA A 59 -5.52 14.29 4.58
CA ALA A 59 -6.68 13.82 3.80
C ALA A 59 -6.40 12.51 3.03
N PRO A 60 -5.27 12.37 2.29
CA PRO A 60 -4.89 11.09 1.68
C PRO A 60 -4.70 9.96 2.68
N VAL A 61 -4.03 10.22 3.82
CA VAL A 61 -3.82 9.20 4.87
C VAL A 61 -5.16 8.75 5.45
N ARG A 62 -6.09 9.67 5.74
CA ARG A 62 -7.42 9.35 6.24
C ARG A 62 -8.23 8.51 5.26
N THR A 63 -8.22 8.88 3.97
CA THR A 63 -8.91 8.14 2.91
C THR A 63 -8.34 6.73 2.77
N LEU A 64 -7.01 6.60 2.80
CA LEU A 64 -6.33 5.30 2.76
C LEU A 64 -6.71 4.42 3.95
N MET A 65 -6.68 4.96 5.18
CA MET A 65 -7.06 4.21 6.38
C MET A 65 -8.54 3.81 6.36
N CYS A 66 -9.41 4.67 5.81
CA CYS A 66 -10.82 4.37 5.60
C CYS A 66 -11.05 3.19 4.65
N ALA A 67 -10.27 3.10 3.58
CA ALA A 67 -10.34 1.98 2.65
C ALA A 67 -9.76 0.69 3.26
N LEU A 68 -8.59 0.77 3.88
CA LEU A 68 -7.90 -0.39 4.45
C LEU A 68 -8.70 -1.08 5.56
N LYS A 69 -9.39 -0.33 6.45
CA LYS A 69 -10.19 -0.92 7.53
C LYS A 69 -11.40 -1.74 7.04
N GLU A 70 -11.86 -1.51 5.81
CA GLU A 70 -12.95 -2.30 5.20
C GLU A 70 -12.44 -3.65 4.65
N ILE A 71 -11.17 -3.70 4.27
CA ILE A 71 -10.52 -4.86 3.66
C ILE A 71 -9.80 -5.72 4.73
N LEU A 72 -9.04 -5.05 5.60
CA LEU A 72 -8.18 -5.69 6.60
C LEU A 72 -8.70 -5.37 8.01
N ILE A 73 -8.86 -6.40 8.84
CA ILE A 73 -9.24 -6.23 10.26
C ILE A 73 -7.99 -6.03 11.11
N GLU A 74 -7.06 -6.95 10.99
CA GLU A 74 -5.75 -6.93 11.64
C GLU A 74 -4.69 -7.14 10.57
N THR A 75 -3.58 -6.43 10.69
CA THR A 75 -2.51 -6.50 9.70
C THR A 75 -1.17 -6.09 10.28
N ASN A 76 -0.11 -6.57 9.66
CA ASN A 76 1.23 -6.07 9.92
C ASN A 76 1.47 -4.77 9.14
N ILE A 77 2.04 -3.78 9.80
CA ILE A 77 2.66 -2.62 9.17
C ILE A 77 4.16 -2.75 9.34
N THR A 78 4.88 -2.70 8.24
CA THR A 78 6.34 -2.79 8.21
C THR A 78 6.92 -1.41 7.89
N PHE A 79 7.81 -0.93 8.76
CA PHE A 79 8.60 0.27 8.55
C PHE A 79 10.03 -0.15 8.19
N GLN A 80 10.55 0.41 7.09
CA GLN A 80 11.92 0.24 6.63
C GLN A 80 12.51 1.59 6.26
N LYS A 81 13.80 1.67 5.99
CA LYS A 81 14.47 2.94 5.62
C LYS A 81 13.90 3.57 4.35
N ASP A 82 13.35 2.77 3.45
CA ASP A 82 12.78 3.21 2.17
C ASP A 82 11.28 3.53 2.25
N GLY A 83 10.59 3.18 3.35
CA GLY A 83 9.18 3.54 3.52
C GLY A 83 8.36 2.60 4.38
N ILE A 84 7.03 2.73 4.25
CA ILE A 84 6.00 1.99 4.98
C ILE A 84 5.35 0.99 4.04
N ARG A 85 5.22 -0.27 4.48
CA ARG A 85 4.57 -1.36 3.72
C ARG A 85 3.47 -2.04 4.50
N ILE A 86 2.41 -2.38 3.78
CA ILE A 86 1.39 -3.33 4.21
C ILE A 86 1.21 -4.32 3.06
N ILE A 87 1.36 -5.61 3.35
CA ILE A 87 0.98 -6.69 2.44
C ILE A 87 0.18 -7.68 3.26
N ASN A 88 -1.11 -7.80 2.98
CA ASN A 88 -1.96 -8.75 3.69
C ASN A 88 -3.18 -9.13 2.86
N MET A 89 -3.77 -10.28 3.19
CA MET A 89 -4.99 -10.79 2.58
C MET A 89 -6.20 -10.52 3.48
N ASP A 90 -7.37 -10.43 2.86
CA ASP A 90 -8.62 -10.49 3.59
C ASP A 90 -8.85 -11.88 4.21
N LYS A 91 -9.76 -12.00 5.17
CA LYS A 91 -10.06 -13.27 5.85
C LYS A 91 -10.49 -14.41 4.93
N SER A 92 -11.05 -14.09 3.77
CA SER A 92 -11.48 -15.09 2.78
C SER A 92 -10.35 -15.50 1.83
N HIS A 93 -9.19 -14.87 1.91
CA HIS A 93 -8.05 -15.04 1.01
C HIS A 93 -8.41 -14.86 -0.47
N THR A 94 -9.40 -14.00 -0.75
CA THR A 94 -9.83 -13.65 -2.10
C THR A 94 -9.30 -12.31 -2.56
N MET A 95 -8.96 -11.43 -1.60
CA MET A 95 -8.37 -10.11 -1.86
C MET A 95 -7.01 -10.00 -1.18
N LEU A 96 -6.07 -9.33 -1.85
CA LEU A 96 -4.79 -8.93 -1.28
C LEU A 96 -4.66 -7.42 -1.41
N ALA A 97 -4.29 -6.76 -0.32
CA ALA A 97 -3.90 -5.36 -0.30
C ALA A 97 -2.37 -5.24 -0.17
N HIS A 98 -1.74 -4.56 -1.12
CA HIS A 98 -0.33 -4.20 -1.07
C HIS A 98 -0.21 -2.68 -1.12
N MET A 99 0.22 -2.07 -0.02
CA MET A 99 0.49 -0.65 0.10
C MET A 99 1.99 -0.42 0.25
N PHE A 100 2.49 0.58 -0.45
CA PHE A 100 3.84 1.11 -0.25
C PHE A 100 3.81 2.63 -0.26
N LEU A 101 4.24 3.23 0.86
CA LEU A 101 4.42 4.67 1.00
C LEU A 101 5.92 4.95 1.13
N GLU A 102 6.45 5.76 0.23
CA GLU A 102 7.88 6.01 0.09
C GLU A 102 8.39 7.01 1.14
N ALA A 103 9.48 6.70 1.81
CA ALA A 103 10.08 7.52 2.85
C ALA A 103 10.38 8.95 2.39
N VAL A 104 10.82 9.13 1.15
CA VAL A 104 11.20 10.41 0.56
C VAL A 104 10.03 11.39 0.38
N ASN A 105 8.80 10.89 0.45
CA ASN A 105 7.58 11.66 0.25
C ASN A 105 6.95 12.18 1.56
N PHE A 106 7.61 11.91 2.69
CA PHE A 106 7.23 12.45 4.00
C PHE A 106 8.08 13.68 4.35
N GLU A 107 7.52 14.61 5.11
CA GLU A 107 8.24 15.79 5.60
C GLU A 107 9.40 15.42 6.53
N LEU A 108 9.28 14.29 7.24
CA LEU A 108 10.33 13.64 8.00
C LEU A 108 10.12 12.14 8.01
N TYR A 109 11.16 11.38 7.76
CA TYR A 109 11.14 9.93 7.89
C TYR A 109 12.47 9.45 8.49
N GLU A 110 12.44 9.03 9.74
CA GLU A 110 13.59 8.50 10.46
C GLU A 110 13.25 7.10 11.00
N CYS A 111 13.92 6.09 10.50
CA CYS A 111 13.83 4.71 10.99
C CYS A 111 15.22 4.26 11.43
N ALA A 112 15.44 4.13 12.73
CA ALA A 112 16.74 3.80 13.31
C ALA A 112 17.14 2.33 13.04
N LEU A 113 16.18 1.46 12.77
CA LEU A 113 16.38 0.03 12.52
C LEU A 113 16.16 -0.31 11.05
N ASP A 114 16.71 -1.43 10.60
CA ASP A 114 16.54 -1.86 9.21
C ASP A 114 15.10 -2.27 8.89
N LYS A 115 14.40 -2.86 9.87
CA LYS A 115 13.00 -3.27 9.74
C LYS A 115 12.31 -3.24 11.11
N ILE A 116 11.15 -2.60 11.19
CA ILE A 116 10.25 -2.64 12.35
C ILE A 116 8.92 -3.19 11.87
N ILE A 117 8.38 -4.22 12.51
CA ILE A 117 7.08 -4.80 12.20
C ILE A 117 6.17 -4.59 13.40
N ILE A 118 4.97 -4.08 13.16
CA ILE A 118 3.94 -3.93 14.17
C ILE A 118 2.63 -4.58 13.73
N GLY A 119 1.95 -5.24 14.65
CA GLY A 119 0.59 -5.73 14.46
C GLY A 119 -0.43 -4.66 14.83
N VAL A 120 -1.38 -4.37 13.95
CA VAL A 120 -2.35 -3.27 14.13
C VAL A 120 -3.77 -3.75 13.85
N ASN A 121 -4.71 -3.37 14.74
CA ASN A 121 -6.13 -3.41 14.41
C ASN A 121 -6.49 -2.15 13.60
N MET A 122 -6.85 -2.34 12.32
CA MET A 122 -7.07 -1.24 11.37
C MET A 122 -8.24 -0.33 11.74
N PHE A 123 -9.28 -0.89 12.37
CA PHE A 123 -10.42 -0.09 12.82
C PHE A 123 -10.04 0.86 13.98
N HIS A 124 -9.19 0.40 14.90
CA HIS A 124 -8.71 1.24 15.99
C HIS A 124 -7.78 2.34 15.47
N LEU A 125 -6.84 2.01 14.58
CA LEU A 125 -5.96 2.99 13.94
C LEU A 125 -6.79 4.03 13.16
N PHE A 126 -7.76 3.58 12.37
CA PHE A 126 -8.66 4.47 11.64
C PHE A 126 -9.39 5.45 12.57
N LYS A 127 -9.94 4.96 13.70
CA LYS A 127 -10.65 5.83 14.66
C LYS A 127 -9.77 6.97 15.16
N LEU A 128 -8.49 6.71 15.44
CA LEU A 128 -7.54 7.71 15.92
C LEU A 128 -7.22 8.71 14.81
N ILE A 129 -6.90 8.24 13.60
CA ILE A 129 -6.56 9.09 12.45
C ILE A 129 -7.77 9.89 11.95
N ASN A 130 -8.98 9.32 12.02
CA ASN A 130 -10.20 10.02 11.59
C ASN A 130 -10.59 11.20 12.50
N SER A 131 -10.03 11.27 13.72
CA SER A 131 -10.29 12.37 14.68
C SER A 131 -9.39 13.60 14.48
N ILE A 132 -8.63 13.66 13.39
CA ILE A 132 -7.66 14.72 13.07
C ILE A 132 -8.30 15.70 12.09
N ASP A 133 -7.97 16.97 12.20
CA ASP A 133 -8.36 17.99 11.23
C ASP A 133 -7.41 17.98 10.01
N ASN A 134 -7.86 18.49 8.87
CA ASN A 134 -7.05 18.47 7.64
C ASN A 134 -5.83 19.40 7.72
N ASP A 135 -5.88 20.43 8.58
CA ASP A 135 -4.85 21.44 8.75
C ASP A 135 -3.83 21.06 9.83
N ASP A 136 -4.02 19.87 10.45
CA ASP A 136 -3.07 19.35 11.42
C ASP A 136 -1.85 18.73 10.73
N THR A 137 -0.76 18.65 11.48
CA THR A 137 0.40 17.83 11.12
C THR A 137 0.36 16.53 11.91
N LEU A 138 0.47 15.39 11.24
CA LEU A 138 0.55 14.07 11.85
C LEU A 138 2.02 13.67 12.03
N THR A 139 2.40 13.32 13.26
CA THR A 139 3.66 12.64 13.57
C THR A 139 3.34 11.24 14.11
N ILE A 140 3.84 10.21 13.43
CA ILE A 140 3.81 8.82 13.87
C ILE A 140 5.17 8.51 14.47
N TYR A 141 5.21 7.90 15.67
CA TYR A 141 6.48 7.61 16.33
C TYR A 141 6.42 6.35 17.18
N ILE A 142 7.60 5.76 17.44
CA ILE A 142 7.81 4.65 18.37
C ILE A 142 8.93 5.07 19.32
N GLU A 143 8.62 5.15 20.62
CA GLU A 143 9.62 5.47 21.66
C GLU A 143 10.52 4.24 21.92
N LYS A 144 11.78 4.48 22.25
CA LYS A 144 12.74 3.41 22.60
C LYS A 144 12.24 2.51 23.76
N LYS A 145 11.55 3.11 24.74
CA LYS A 145 10.98 2.37 25.87
C LYS A 145 9.83 1.43 25.50
N ASP A 146 9.14 1.71 24.38
CA ASP A 146 8.02 0.91 23.86
C ASP A 146 8.50 -0.17 22.88
N TYR A 147 9.83 -0.23 22.60
CA TYR A 147 10.49 -1.24 21.75
C TYR A 147 11.38 -2.15 22.59
N ASN A 148 11.13 -3.44 22.58
CA ASN A 148 11.93 -4.45 23.29
C ASN A 148 12.08 -5.71 22.42
N ASP A 149 13.31 -6.07 22.07
CA ASP A 149 13.68 -7.29 21.33
C ASP A 149 12.80 -7.58 20.09
N GLY A 150 12.51 -6.55 19.29
CA GLY A 150 11.70 -6.69 18.08
C GLY A 150 10.19 -6.51 18.32
N VAL A 151 9.75 -6.46 19.58
CA VAL A 151 8.34 -6.26 19.93
C VAL A 151 8.07 -4.80 20.25
N VAL A 152 7.02 -4.24 19.63
CA VAL A 152 6.55 -2.87 19.86
C VAL A 152 5.22 -2.92 20.61
N SER A 153 5.13 -2.26 21.77
CA SER A 153 3.93 -2.24 22.60
C SER A 153 2.93 -1.15 22.19
N TYR A 154 3.43 0.00 21.76
CA TYR A 154 2.61 1.17 21.42
C TYR A 154 3.12 1.90 20.18
N LEU A 155 2.17 2.36 19.35
CA LEU A 155 2.40 3.32 18.28
C LEU A 155 1.91 4.70 18.75
N GLY A 156 2.81 5.67 18.80
CA GLY A 156 2.49 7.06 19.15
C GLY A 156 1.96 7.81 17.92
N LEU A 157 0.90 8.59 18.12
CA LEU A 157 0.32 9.50 17.14
C LEU A 157 0.26 10.88 17.78
N LYS A 158 0.94 11.87 17.19
CA LYS A 158 0.94 13.24 17.63
C LYS A 158 0.35 14.12 16.53
N PHE A 159 -0.60 14.95 16.90
CA PHE A 159 -1.28 15.88 16.02
C PHE A 159 -1.01 17.30 16.47
N GLU A 160 -0.49 18.11 15.57
CA GLU A 160 -0.09 19.49 15.87
C GLU A 160 -0.79 20.44 14.91
N ASN A 161 -1.57 21.36 15.47
CA ASN A 161 -2.17 22.47 14.75
C ASN A 161 -1.46 23.75 15.14
N GLY A 162 -0.75 24.36 14.17
CA GLY A 162 0.03 25.57 14.38
C GLY A 162 -0.84 26.81 14.62
N ASP A 163 -1.99 26.88 13.98
CA ASP A 163 -2.86 28.06 14.01
C ASP A 163 -3.51 28.25 15.39
N ILE A 164 -4.01 27.17 15.97
CA ILE A 164 -4.65 27.17 17.30
C ILE A 164 -3.69 26.77 18.43
N LYS A 165 -2.40 26.53 18.10
CA LYS A 165 -1.35 26.09 19.05
C LYS A 165 -1.76 24.85 19.86
N GLN A 166 -2.49 23.93 19.22
CA GLN A 166 -2.93 22.70 19.84
C GLN A 166 -1.97 21.57 19.53
N CYS A 167 -1.67 20.75 20.55
CA CYS A 167 -0.94 19.50 20.41
C CYS A 167 -1.73 18.39 21.09
N LYS A 168 -2.12 17.37 20.32
CA LYS A 168 -2.82 16.18 20.82
C LYS A 168 -1.95 14.96 20.62
N THR A 169 -1.72 14.19 21.66
CA THR A 169 -0.93 12.96 21.61
C THR A 169 -1.81 11.76 21.99
N GLN A 170 -1.72 10.69 21.21
CA GLN A 170 -2.43 9.44 21.43
C GLN A 170 -1.44 8.28 21.29
N LYS A 171 -1.63 7.20 22.04
CA LYS A 171 -0.89 5.96 21.91
C LYS A 171 -1.85 4.82 21.58
N LEU A 172 -1.64 4.19 20.44
CA LEU A 172 -2.35 2.99 20.04
C LEU A 172 -1.63 1.77 20.62
N ARG A 173 -2.36 0.98 21.41
CA ARG A 173 -1.86 -0.32 21.84
C ARG A 173 -1.83 -1.27 20.66
N LEU A 174 -0.69 -1.91 20.44
CA LEU A 174 -0.45 -2.82 19.34
C LEU A 174 -0.84 -4.24 19.71
N ILE A 175 -1.05 -5.07 18.70
CA ILE A 175 -1.25 -6.52 18.81
C ILE A 175 0.03 -7.21 18.35
N GLU A 176 0.15 -8.49 18.65
CA GLU A 176 1.26 -9.29 18.17
C GLU A 176 1.23 -9.38 16.65
N PRO A 177 2.35 -9.13 15.95
CA PRO A 177 2.41 -9.25 14.50
C PRO A 177 2.17 -10.69 14.04
N ASP A 178 1.48 -10.86 12.93
CA ASP A 178 1.35 -12.16 12.26
C ASP A 178 2.74 -12.60 11.76
N PRO A 179 3.20 -13.84 12.06
CA PRO A 179 4.48 -14.34 11.58
C PRO A 179 4.53 -14.58 10.06
N GLU A 180 3.39 -14.57 9.36
CA GLU A 180 3.35 -14.79 7.91
C GLU A 180 3.89 -13.56 7.15
N ASP A 181 5.03 -13.71 6.48
CA ASP A 181 5.66 -12.65 5.67
C ASP A 181 5.25 -12.85 4.20
N LEU A 182 4.27 -12.08 3.77
CA LEU A 182 3.81 -12.08 2.38
C LEU A 182 4.73 -11.21 1.52
N VAL A 183 5.08 -11.70 0.35
CA VAL A 183 5.94 -10.99 -0.61
C VAL A 183 5.11 -10.56 -1.82
N GLU A 184 5.39 -9.36 -2.36
CA GLU A 184 4.76 -8.90 -3.58
C GLU A 184 5.08 -9.82 -4.75
N PRO A 185 4.05 -10.39 -5.41
CA PRO A 185 4.27 -11.24 -6.58
C PRO A 185 4.75 -10.41 -7.78
N GLN A 186 5.86 -10.83 -8.38
CA GLN A 186 6.36 -10.26 -9.63
C GLN A 186 5.63 -10.89 -10.81
N VAL A 187 4.61 -10.21 -11.33
CA VAL A 187 3.77 -10.70 -12.44
C VAL A 187 3.76 -9.70 -13.58
N ALA A 188 3.99 -10.20 -14.80
CA ALA A 188 3.79 -9.41 -16.01
C ALA A 188 2.36 -9.64 -16.53
N PHE A 189 1.59 -8.57 -16.66
CA PHE A 189 0.24 -8.60 -17.17
C PHE A 189 0.19 -8.31 -18.67
N SER A 190 -0.71 -8.99 -19.38
CA SER A 190 -0.88 -8.81 -20.83
C SER A 190 -1.64 -7.51 -21.18
N SER A 191 -2.41 -6.95 -20.28
CA SER A 191 -3.14 -5.69 -20.46
C SER A 191 -3.03 -4.82 -19.23
N VAL A 192 -2.62 -3.56 -19.42
CA VAL A 192 -2.58 -2.51 -18.40
C VAL A 192 -3.36 -1.32 -18.94
N ILE A 193 -4.38 -0.91 -18.22
CA ILE A 193 -5.35 0.08 -18.64
C ILE A 193 -5.40 1.21 -17.62
N ASN A 194 -5.26 2.43 -18.08
CA ASN A 194 -5.47 3.64 -17.29
C ASN A 194 -6.90 4.14 -17.51
N LEU A 195 -7.62 4.43 -16.43
CA LEU A 195 -8.98 4.98 -16.51
C LEU A 195 -9.31 5.87 -15.31
N PRO A 196 -10.26 6.84 -15.46
CA PRO A 196 -10.67 7.68 -14.35
C PRO A 196 -11.24 6.87 -13.18
N SER A 197 -10.76 7.15 -11.97
CA SER A 197 -11.19 6.46 -10.76
C SER A 197 -12.70 6.62 -10.48
N CYS A 198 -13.25 7.82 -10.79
CA CYS A 198 -14.68 8.10 -10.66
C CYS A 198 -15.54 7.30 -11.65
N ASP A 199 -15.04 7.06 -12.87
CA ASP A 199 -15.73 6.24 -13.87
C ASP A 199 -15.78 4.78 -13.43
N PHE A 200 -14.65 4.25 -12.97
CA PHE A 200 -14.61 2.90 -12.39
C PHE A 200 -15.58 2.77 -11.21
N GLN A 201 -15.58 3.74 -10.30
CA GLN A 201 -16.51 3.74 -9.16
C GLN A 201 -17.96 3.70 -9.62
N LYS A 202 -18.33 4.56 -10.61
CA LYS A 202 -19.70 4.62 -11.13
C LYS A 202 -20.11 3.28 -11.75
N ILE A 203 -19.27 2.71 -12.61
CA ILE A 203 -19.53 1.42 -13.27
C ILE A 203 -19.78 0.32 -12.23
N ILE A 204 -18.90 0.19 -11.23
CA ILE A 204 -19.05 -0.83 -10.19
C ILE A 204 -20.33 -0.63 -9.37
N ARG A 205 -20.66 0.61 -9.00
CA ARG A 205 -21.91 0.91 -8.26
C ARG A 205 -23.16 0.55 -9.05
N ASP A 206 -23.21 0.99 -10.31
CA ASP A 206 -24.38 0.77 -11.18
C ASP A 206 -24.62 -0.73 -11.41
N LEU A 207 -23.54 -1.49 -11.71
CA LEU A 207 -23.63 -2.92 -11.98
C LEU A 207 -23.87 -3.76 -10.71
N SER A 208 -23.44 -3.30 -9.53
CA SER A 208 -23.71 -3.96 -8.24
C SER A 208 -25.19 -4.00 -7.88
N CYS A 209 -26.00 -3.12 -8.45
CA CYS A 209 -27.46 -3.14 -8.25
C CYS A 209 -28.16 -4.24 -9.04
N ILE A 210 -27.48 -4.84 -10.03
CA ILE A 210 -28.05 -5.81 -10.97
C ILE A 210 -27.60 -7.22 -10.66
N SER A 211 -26.31 -7.41 -10.32
CA SER A 211 -25.71 -8.75 -10.19
C SER A 211 -24.68 -8.79 -9.06
N GLU A 212 -24.34 -9.99 -8.62
CA GLU A 212 -23.23 -10.26 -7.70
C GLU A 212 -21.89 -10.49 -8.43
N LYS A 213 -21.94 -10.74 -9.74
CA LYS A 213 -20.80 -11.09 -10.56
C LYS A 213 -20.62 -10.11 -11.72
N LEU A 214 -19.37 -9.84 -12.05
CA LEU A 214 -18.96 -8.98 -13.13
C LEU A 214 -17.93 -9.66 -14.01
N GLU A 215 -18.24 -9.78 -15.30
CA GLU A 215 -17.26 -10.09 -16.33
C GLU A 215 -16.55 -8.80 -16.76
N ILE A 216 -15.22 -8.81 -16.71
CA ILE A 216 -14.37 -7.73 -17.26
C ILE A 216 -13.60 -8.31 -18.42
N LYS A 217 -13.72 -7.67 -19.60
CA LYS A 217 -13.12 -8.14 -20.85
C LYS A 217 -12.38 -7.01 -21.55
N SER A 218 -11.14 -7.27 -21.93
CA SER A 218 -10.33 -6.39 -22.78
C SER A 218 -10.16 -7.03 -24.15
N VAL A 219 -10.57 -6.33 -25.21
CA VAL A 219 -10.48 -6.78 -26.60
C VAL A 219 -10.31 -5.60 -27.55
N GLY A 220 -9.36 -5.70 -28.49
CA GLY A 220 -9.08 -4.59 -29.40
C GLY A 220 -8.70 -3.34 -28.61
N ASN A 221 -9.40 -2.25 -28.84
CA ASN A 221 -9.28 -0.98 -28.12
C ASN A 221 -10.46 -0.76 -27.13
N GLU A 222 -11.11 -1.85 -26.71
CA GLU A 222 -12.29 -1.79 -25.86
C GLU A 222 -12.04 -2.49 -24.51
N LEU A 223 -12.62 -1.88 -23.46
CA LEU A 223 -12.80 -2.48 -22.14
C LEU A 223 -14.30 -2.62 -21.89
N ILE A 224 -14.75 -3.85 -21.65
CA ILE A 224 -16.16 -4.20 -21.51
C ILE A 224 -16.41 -4.73 -20.13
N PHE A 225 -17.42 -4.20 -19.45
CA PHE A 225 -17.94 -4.63 -18.17
C PHE A 225 -19.34 -5.20 -18.41
N ARG A 226 -19.55 -6.48 -18.15
CA ARG A 226 -20.83 -7.14 -18.36
C ARG A 226 -21.28 -7.85 -17.09
N CYS A 227 -22.55 -7.74 -16.77
CA CYS A 227 -23.17 -8.50 -15.70
C CYS A 227 -24.54 -9.04 -16.11
N SER A 228 -24.95 -10.15 -15.50
CA SER A 228 -26.27 -10.76 -15.69
C SER A 228 -26.85 -11.09 -14.32
N GLY A 229 -27.97 -10.48 -13.98
CA GLY A 229 -28.73 -10.71 -12.76
C GLY A 229 -30.07 -11.36 -13.05
N GLN A 230 -30.87 -11.53 -11.99
CA GLN A 230 -32.19 -12.18 -12.09
C GLN A 230 -33.21 -11.39 -12.91
N PHE A 231 -33.13 -10.04 -12.88
CA PHE A 231 -34.13 -9.16 -13.50
C PHE A 231 -33.58 -8.36 -14.68
N ALA A 232 -32.26 -8.26 -14.85
CA ALA A 232 -31.65 -7.50 -15.91
C ALA A 232 -30.25 -8.02 -16.27
N THR A 233 -29.83 -7.71 -17.50
CA THR A 233 -28.45 -7.79 -17.95
C THR A 233 -27.97 -6.38 -18.29
N ALA A 234 -26.70 -6.09 -18.00
CA ALA A 234 -26.11 -4.80 -18.35
C ALA A 234 -24.71 -4.98 -18.94
N GLU A 235 -24.39 -4.11 -19.87
CA GLU A 235 -23.06 -4.02 -20.47
C GLU A 235 -22.66 -2.54 -20.54
N VAL A 236 -21.46 -2.24 -20.03
CA VAL A 236 -20.81 -0.94 -20.17
C VAL A 236 -19.56 -1.14 -21.01
N ARG A 237 -19.49 -0.46 -22.14
CA ARG A 237 -18.36 -0.53 -23.07
C ARG A 237 -17.62 0.79 -23.05
N ARG A 238 -16.32 0.73 -22.86
CA ARG A 238 -15.40 1.87 -22.96
C ARG A 238 -14.46 1.63 -24.13
N VAL A 239 -14.32 2.62 -24.97
CA VAL A 239 -13.39 2.62 -26.11
C VAL A 239 -12.24 3.55 -25.75
N GLU A 240 -11.03 3.15 -26.11
CA GLU A 240 -9.83 3.96 -25.90
C GLU A 240 -9.98 5.36 -26.50
N SER A 241 -9.70 6.37 -25.69
CA SER A 241 -9.74 7.79 -26.09
C SER A 241 -8.86 8.63 -25.17
N ASP A 242 -8.21 9.62 -25.73
CA ASP A 242 -7.31 10.53 -25.02
C ASP A 242 -8.01 11.19 -23.82
N GLY A 243 -7.36 11.17 -22.67
CA GLY A 243 -7.85 11.77 -21.43
C GLY A 243 -8.99 11.03 -20.72
N SER A 244 -9.45 9.89 -21.26
CA SER A 244 -10.50 9.06 -20.68
C SER A 244 -9.93 7.69 -20.29
N MET A 245 -9.94 6.72 -21.20
CA MET A 245 -9.38 5.40 -20.97
C MET A 245 -8.28 5.14 -21.99
N GLU A 246 -7.14 4.71 -21.54
CA GLU A 246 -5.94 4.47 -22.35
C GLU A 246 -5.30 3.13 -22.03
N PHE A 247 -4.82 2.41 -23.06
CA PHE A 247 -4.01 1.22 -22.86
C PHE A 247 -2.54 1.61 -22.68
N LEU A 248 -2.04 1.55 -21.45
CA LEU A 248 -0.62 1.77 -21.14
C LEU A 248 0.28 0.64 -21.68
N HIS A 249 -0.26 -0.59 -21.69
CA HIS A 249 0.39 -1.76 -22.22
C HIS A 249 -0.63 -2.76 -22.73
N LYS A 250 -0.34 -3.33 -23.93
CA LYS A 250 -1.11 -4.42 -24.51
C LYS A 250 -0.18 -5.33 -25.28
N LYS A 251 -0.01 -6.55 -24.81
CA LYS A 251 0.93 -7.52 -25.40
C LYS A 251 0.49 -7.99 -26.78
N ASP A 252 -0.80 -8.16 -26.99
CA ASP A 252 -1.40 -8.61 -28.25
C ASP A 252 -2.79 -7.99 -28.41
N SER A 253 -2.97 -7.17 -29.43
CA SER A 253 -4.24 -6.47 -29.71
C SER A 253 -5.36 -7.41 -30.17
N GLY A 254 -5.04 -8.59 -30.71
CA GLY A 254 -6.01 -9.60 -31.12
C GLY A 254 -6.46 -10.55 -30.01
N LYS A 255 -5.70 -10.60 -28.89
CA LYS A 255 -6.01 -11.50 -27.79
C LYS A 255 -7.15 -10.96 -26.93
N ILE A 256 -8.12 -11.82 -26.65
CA ILE A 256 -9.16 -11.53 -25.66
C ILE A 256 -8.62 -11.85 -24.28
N ILE A 257 -8.69 -10.89 -23.37
CA ILE A 257 -8.37 -11.04 -21.96
C ILE A 257 -9.64 -10.83 -21.18
N GLN A 258 -10.02 -11.80 -20.34
CA GLN A 258 -11.27 -11.74 -19.58
C GLN A 258 -11.18 -12.46 -18.24
N GLY A 259 -12.03 -12.04 -17.30
CA GLY A 259 -12.20 -12.68 -16.01
C GLY A 259 -13.54 -12.33 -15.39
N GLU A 260 -14.08 -13.22 -14.57
CA GLU A 260 -15.30 -12.98 -13.79
C GLU A 260 -14.91 -12.68 -12.32
N PHE A 261 -15.47 -11.61 -11.74
CA PHE A 261 -15.11 -11.12 -10.43
C PHE A 261 -16.33 -10.82 -9.55
N SER A 262 -16.17 -10.90 -8.23
CA SER A 262 -17.20 -10.54 -7.28
C SER A 262 -17.41 -9.02 -7.22
N LEU A 263 -18.62 -8.53 -7.54
CA LEU A 263 -19.01 -7.12 -7.42
C LEU A 263 -18.98 -6.64 -5.97
N LYS A 264 -19.32 -7.52 -5.01
CA LYS A 264 -19.19 -7.23 -3.58
C LYS A 264 -17.74 -6.87 -3.22
N ASN A 265 -16.77 -7.64 -3.70
CA ASN A 265 -15.35 -7.41 -3.40
C ASN A 265 -14.82 -6.17 -4.15
N LEU A 266 -15.25 -5.93 -5.40
CA LEU A 266 -14.96 -4.69 -6.12
C LEU A 266 -15.54 -3.46 -5.43
N GLY A 267 -16.62 -3.62 -4.67
CA GLY A 267 -17.18 -2.59 -3.79
C GLY A 267 -16.20 -2.06 -2.73
N TYR A 268 -15.23 -2.86 -2.30
CA TYR A 268 -14.14 -2.40 -1.43
C TYR A 268 -13.09 -1.59 -2.20
N PHE A 269 -12.79 -1.97 -3.45
CA PHE A 269 -11.81 -1.27 -4.28
C PHE A 269 -12.20 0.19 -4.52
N ILE A 270 -13.47 0.44 -4.81
CA ILE A 270 -13.98 1.79 -5.05
C ILE A 270 -13.99 2.71 -3.81
N LYS A 271 -13.68 2.20 -2.62
CA LYS A 271 -13.43 3.05 -1.44
C LYS A 271 -12.15 3.88 -1.58
N CYS A 272 -11.23 3.45 -2.44
CA CYS A 272 -10.00 4.16 -2.78
C CYS A 272 -10.17 5.27 -3.82
N THR A 273 -11.35 5.47 -4.39
CA THR A 273 -11.61 6.42 -5.50
C THR A 273 -11.08 7.83 -5.24
N ASN A 274 -11.24 8.33 -4.00
CA ASN A 274 -10.81 9.68 -3.63
C ASN A 274 -9.30 9.84 -3.37
N LEU A 275 -8.49 8.78 -3.56
CA LEU A 275 -7.03 8.85 -3.43
C LEU A 275 -6.36 9.47 -4.65
N CYS A 276 -6.91 9.23 -5.86
CA CYS A 276 -6.35 9.73 -7.12
C CYS A 276 -7.42 9.86 -8.19
N ASN A 277 -7.13 10.65 -9.23
CA ASN A 277 -8.05 10.87 -10.35
C ASN A 277 -8.05 9.73 -11.37
N GLN A 278 -6.92 9.02 -11.49
CA GLN A 278 -6.70 7.94 -12.45
C GLN A 278 -6.25 6.68 -11.73
N ILE A 279 -6.70 5.53 -12.19
CA ILE A 279 -6.27 4.21 -11.70
C ILE A 279 -5.62 3.42 -12.82
N GLU A 280 -4.73 2.51 -12.46
CA GLU A 280 -4.20 1.51 -13.38
C GLU A 280 -4.86 0.16 -13.08
N MET A 281 -5.48 -0.43 -14.09
CA MET A 281 -6.09 -1.76 -14.04
C MET A 281 -5.23 -2.76 -14.80
N TYR A 282 -4.85 -3.84 -14.15
CA TYR A 282 -4.00 -4.90 -14.71
C TYR A 282 -4.84 -6.16 -14.87
N LEU A 283 -4.87 -6.68 -16.09
CA LEU A 283 -5.67 -7.84 -16.48
C LEU A 283 -4.82 -8.87 -17.22
N ASP A 284 -5.05 -10.14 -16.92
CA ASP A 284 -4.64 -11.29 -17.73
C ASP A 284 -5.61 -12.45 -17.50
N ASN A 285 -5.64 -13.41 -18.44
CA ASN A 285 -6.46 -14.60 -18.31
C ASN A 285 -5.96 -15.46 -17.14
N ASP A 286 -6.88 -15.98 -16.35
CA ASP A 286 -6.61 -16.86 -15.19
C ASP A 286 -5.77 -16.21 -14.07
N MET A 287 -5.60 -14.88 -14.12
CA MET A 287 -4.85 -14.11 -13.14
C MET A 287 -5.79 -13.22 -12.30
N PRO A 288 -5.38 -12.84 -11.09
CA PRO A 288 -6.10 -11.84 -10.31
C PRO A 288 -6.19 -10.52 -11.06
N LEU A 289 -7.35 -9.86 -10.95
CA LEU A 289 -7.49 -8.45 -11.29
C LEU A 289 -6.68 -7.64 -10.30
N VAL A 290 -5.81 -6.75 -10.77
CA VAL A 290 -5.10 -5.80 -9.92
C VAL A 290 -5.54 -4.37 -10.28
N VAL A 291 -5.92 -3.59 -9.27
CA VAL A 291 -6.22 -2.17 -9.42
C VAL A 291 -5.26 -1.39 -8.52
N LYS A 292 -4.47 -0.52 -9.14
CA LYS A 292 -3.50 0.35 -8.46
C LYS A 292 -4.05 1.75 -8.35
N TYR A 293 -3.98 2.29 -7.13
CA TYR A 293 -4.29 3.68 -6.82
C TYR A 293 -3.03 4.39 -6.33
N TYR A 294 -2.91 5.65 -6.64
CA TYR A 294 -1.89 6.53 -6.05
C TYR A 294 -2.43 7.17 -4.78
N VAL A 295 -1.64 7.17 -3.72
CA VAL A 295 -1.98 7.81 -2.43
C VAL A 295 -1.41 9.21 -2.44
N ALA A 296 -2.04 10.11 -3.19
CA ALA A 296 -1.49 11.42 -3.51
C ALA A 296 -0.03 11.31 -3.97
N SER A 297 0.90 12.06 -3.34
CA SER A 297 2.34 11.94 -3.60
C SER A 297 3.04 10.94 -2.69
N LEU A 298 2.37 10.37 -1.68
CA LEU A 298 3.01 9.51 -0.67
C LEU A 298 3.44 8.14 -1.22
N GLY A 299 2.69 7.58 -2.16
CA GLY A 299 2.99 6.24 -2.70
C GLY A 299 1.81 5.59 -3.39
N THR A 300 1.67 4.28 -3.26
CA THR A 300 0.64 3.51 -3.98
C THR A 300 -0.02 2.45 -3.11
N ILE A 301 -1.25 2.09 -3.47
CA ILE A 301 -1.92 0.89 -3.00
C ILE A 301 -2.39 0.07 -4.20
N LYS A 302 -2.06 -1.21 -4.22
CA LYS A 302 -2.54 -2.21 -5.18
C LYS A 302 -3.52 -3.13 -4.48
N LEU A 303 -4.69 -3.28 -5.05
CA LEU A 303 -5.72 -4.20 -4.58
C LEU A 303 -5.84 -5.32 -5.61
N CYS A 304 -5.62 -6.56 -5.18
CA CYS A 304 -5.69 -7.74 -6.03
C CYS A 304 -6.95 -8.54 -5.67
N LEU A 305 -7.69 -8.99 -6.67
CA LEU A 305 -8.90 -9.80 -6.51
C LEU A 305 -8.80 -11.07 -7.33
N SER A 306 -8.93 -12.23 -6.68
CA SER A 306 -9.01 -13.52 -7.36
C SER A 306 -10.23 -13.57 -8.28
N PRO A 307 -10.10 -14.12 -9.50
CA PRO A 307 -11.24 -14.41 -10.35
C PRO A 307 -12.14 -15.45 -9.68
N LEU A 308 -13.42 -15.40 -9.99
CA LEU A 308 -14.37 -16.45 -9.62
C LEU A 308 -14.01 -17.74 -10.38
N PRO A 309 -14.28 -18.93 -9.80
CA PRO A 309 -14.08 -20.19 -10.50
C PRO A 309 -14.93 -20.21 -11.78
N SER A 310 -14.35 -20.66 -12.88
CA SER A 310 -15.10 -20.92 -14.11
C SER A 310 -16.16 -21.97 -13.82
N SER A 311 -17.43 -21.64 -14.04
CA SER A 311 -18.59 -22.53 -13.86
C SER A 311 -18.68 -23.53 -15.00
#